data_e530984e2ec3b48989409bff31fc320f
#
_entry.id   e530984e2ec3b48989409bff31fc320f
#
_cell.length_a   1.000
_cell.length_b   1.000
_cell.length_c   1.000
_cell.angle_alpha   90.00
_cell.angle_beta   90.00
_cell.angle_gamma   90.00
#
_symmetry.space_group_name_H-M   'P 1'
#
loop_
_entity.id
_entity.type
_entity.pdbx_description
1 polymer ?
#
loop_
_entity_poly.entity_id
_entity_poly.type
_entity_poly.pdbx_seq_one_letter_code
_entity_poly.pdbx_strand_id
1 'polypeptide(L)'
;MHIDKTVIERLSEAVHSDDLSHRHRVCDVDYIAALGAAGVRNRHGTALLDLDLTLTPGAALEALKRTTEIVRRVCQQRHWPLSPMQTKQVAKEALRYYLKPACGCCKGRGMLGLDRDVPPELKERIRPCDACSGTGKAPLPRKHQREILAALAVMDQERHNAGAGVRRKMRMRADVE
;
A
#
# COMPACT_ATOMS: atom_id res chain seq x y z
N MET A 1 21.93 15.82 7.63
CA MET A 1 21.30 14.51 7.40
C MET A 1 19.81 14.76 7.20
N HIS A 2 19.33 14.84 5.95
CA HIS A 2 17.90 15.05 5.64
C HIS A 2 17.19 13.70 5.78
N ILE A 3 16.33 13.59 6.78
CA ILE A 3 15.42 12.45 6.90
C ILE A 3 14.31 12.68 5.88
N ASP A 4 14.26 11.82 4.85
CA ASP A 4 13.14 11.83 3.90
C ASP A 4 11.87 11.38 4.62
N LYS A 5 11.03 12.35 4.99
CA LYS A 5 9.72 12.07 5.58
C LYS A 5 8.83 11.38 4.55
N THR A 6 8.10 10.36 4.99
CA THR A 6 7.12 9.68 4.15
C THR A 6 5.99 10.65 3.73
N VAL A 7 5.32 10.36 2.62
CA VAL A 7 4.17 11.17 2.15
C VAL A 7 3.08 11.29 3.22
N ILE A 8 2.90 10.24 4.02
CA ILE A 8 1.91 10.19 5.12
C ILE A 8 2.31 11.14 6.26
N GLU A 9 3.59 11.19 6.62
CA GLU A 9 4.10 12.13 7.64
C GLU A 9 3.95 13.57 7.20
N ARG A 10 4.18 13.87 5.92
CA ARG A 10 3.98 15.23 5.36
C ARG A 10 2.52 15.64 5.33
N LEU A 11 1.60 14.72 5.01
CA LEU A 11 0.16 14.96 5.05
C LEU A 11 -0.33 15.18 6.49
N SER A 12 0.14 14.37 7.43
CA SER A 12 -0.20 14.52 8.85
C SER A 12 0.28 15.86 9.39
N GLU A 13 1.47 16.32 9.01
CA GLU A 13 2.00 17.63 9.39
C GLU A 13 1.21 18.79 8.76
N ALA A 14 0.79 18.65 7.49
CA ALA A 14 0.02 19.68 6.80
C ALA A 14 -1.37 19.89 7.41
N VAL A 15 -2.04 18.79 7.81
CA VAL A 15 -3.36 18.85 8.47
C VAL A 15 -3.29 19.49 9.86
N HIS A 16 -2.14 19.44 10.56
CA HIS A 16 -1.98 19.96 11.90
C HIS A 16 -1.19 21.28 11.97
N SER A 17 -0.79 21.85 10.84
CA SER A 17 -0.06 23.10 10.82
C SER A 17 -1.02 24.29 10.74
N ASP A 18 -1.08 25.10 11.78
CA ASP A 18 -1.80 26.38 11.82
C ASP A 18 -1.07 27.49 11.01
N ASP A 19 0.12 27.20 10.48
CA ASP A 19 0.94 28.17 9.78
C ASP A 19 0.84 28.01 8.26
N LEU A 20 -0.05 28.76 7.64
CA LEU A 20 -0.25 28.86 6.21
C LEU A 20 0.72 29.84 5.50
N SER A 21 1.66 30.45 6.25
CA SER A 21 2.55 31.51 5.73
C SER A 21 3.80 31.02 5.00
N HIS A 22 4.08 29.71 4.95
CA HIS A 22 5.24 29.15 4.26
C HIS A 22 5.07 29.13 2.73
N ARG A 23 5.67 30.11 2.08
CA ARG A 23 5.64 30.38 0.63
C ARG A 23 6.16 29.28 -0.31
N HIS A 24 6.66 28.14 0.18
CA HIS A 24 7.30 27.10 -0.66
C HIS A 24 6.96 25.67 -0.28
N ARG A 25 5.85 25.41 0.42
CA ARG A 25 5.39 24.04 0.66
C ARG A 25 4.33 23.71 -0.38
N VAL A 26 4.58 22.66 -1.14
CA VAL A 26 3.55 22.01 -1.96
C VAL A 26 2.35 21.74 -1.04
N CYS A 27 1.24 22.41 -1.27
CA CYS A 27 0.06 22.30 -0.43
C CYS A 27 -0.73 21.03 -0.77
N ASP A 28 -1.63 20.61 0.12
CA ASP A 28 -2.47 19.44 -0.08
C ASP A 28 -3.30 19.53 -1.37
N VAL A 29 -3.72 20.75 -1.75
CA VAL A 29 -4.45 21.02 -3.00
C VAL A 29 -3.60 20.65 -4.20
N ASP A 30 -2.30 20.96 -4.20
CA ASP A 30 -1.38 20.59 -5.27
C ASP A 30 -1.17 19.09 -5.36
N TYR A 31 -1.10 18.42 -4.22
CA TYR A 31 -1.01 16.98 -4.16
C TYR A 31 -2.28 16.31 -4.71
N ILE A 32 -3.46 16.77 -4.30
CA ILE A 32 -4.75 16.26 -4.79
C ILE A 32 -4.88 16.51 -6.30
N ALA A 33 -4.51 17.70 -6.77
CA ALA A 33 -4.51 18.04 -8.20
C ALA A 33 -3.52 17.16 -8.99
N ALA A 34 -2.32 16.92 -8.43
CA ALA A 34 -1.32 16.04 -9.02
C ALA A 34 -1.77 14.58 -9.04
N LEU A 35 -2.46 14.12 -7.99
CA LEU A 35 -3.05 12.79 -7.91
C LEU A 35 -4.16 12.62 -8.96
N GLY A 36 -5.05 13.61 -9.12
CA GLY A 36 -6.09 13.61 -10.14
C GLY A 36 -5.50 13.56 -11.55
N ALA A 37 -4.48 14.37 -11.84
CA ALA A 37 -3.78 14.38 -13.12
C ALA A 37 -3.01 13.07 -13.40
N ALA A 38 -2.44 12.44 -12.38
CA ALA A 38 -1.82 11.12 -12.49
C ALA A 38 -2.85 10.02 -12.72
N GLY A 39 -4.06 10.15 -12.15
CA GLY A 39 -5.17 9.22 -12.26
C GLY A 39 -5.67 9.01 -13.68
N VAL A 40 -5.56 10.02 -14.52
CA VAL A 40 -5.92 9.92 -15.95
C VAL A 40 -5.05 8.86 -16.66
N ARG A 41 -3.78 8.75 -16.30
CA ARG A 41 -2.81 7.85 -16.93
C ARG A 41 -2.62 6.52 -16.19
N ASN A 42 -2.83 6.50 -14.89
CA ASN A 42 -2.62 5.32 -14.04
C ASN A 42 -3.75 5.15 -13.02
N ARG A 43 -4.93 4.78 -13.51
CA ARG A 43 -6.15 4.62 -12.71
C ARG A 43 -6.03 3.57 -11.59
N HIS A 44 -5.27 2.50 -11.84
CA HIS A 44 -5.11 1.43 -10.86
C HIS A 44 -4.26 1.90 -9.67
N GLY A 45 -3.10 2.47 -9.97
CA GLY A 45 -2.19 2.94 -8.94
C GLY A 45 -2.73 4.11 -8.13
N THR A 46 -3.47 5.03 -8.75
CA THR A 46 -4.10 6.14 -8.03
C THR A 46 -5.22 5.68 -7.11
N ALA A 47 -6.02 4.68 -7.48
CA ALA A 47 -7.03 4.12 -6.59
C ALA A 47 -6.41 3.43 -5.36
N LEU A 48 -5.23 2.81 -5.50
CA LEU A 48 -4.49 2.25 -4.37
C LEU A 48 -3.89 3.33 -3.48
N LEU A 49 -3.34 4.41 -4.06
CA LEU A 49 -2.85 5.56 -3.30
C LEU A 49 -3.98 6.27 -2.55
N ASP A 50 -5.14 6.47 -3.18
CA ASP A 50 -6.30 7.08 -2.55
C ASP A 50 -6.78 6.23 -1.37
N LEU A 51 -6.81 4.91 -1.52
CA LEU A 51 -7.15 4.00 -0.44
C LEU A 51 -6.15 4.07 0.73
N ASP A 52 -4.85 4.11 0.44
CA ASP A 52 -3.79 4.23 1.45
C ASP A 52 -3.93 5.55 2.26
N LEU A 53 -4.40 6.62 1.61
CA LEU A 53 -4.52 7.94 2.21
C LEU A 53 -5.83 8.15 2.97
N THR A 54 -6.95 7.72 2.41
CA THR A 54 -8.28 8.10 2.90
C THR A 54 -8.96 7.03 3.74
N LEU A 55 -8.68 5.74 3.46
CA LEU A 55 -9.31 4.57 4.08
C LEU A 55 -10.86 4.62 4.06
N THR A 56 -11.44 5.36 3.11
CA THR A 56 -12.90 5.49 3.00
C THR A 56 -13.53 4.25 2.35
N PRO A 57 -14.80 3.93 2.65
CA PRO A 57 -15.50 2.85 1.98
C PRO A 57 -15.58 3.01 0.45
N GLY A 58 -15.71 4.26 -0.04
CA GLY A 58 -15.70 4.58 -1.47
C GLY A 58 -14.37 4.24 -2.13
N ALA A 59 -13.25 4.68 -1.54
CA ALA A 59 -11.91 4.33 -2.00
C ALA A 59 -11.67 2.82 -1.98
N ALA A 60 -12.16 2.11 -0.94
CA ALA A 60 -12.04 0.66 -0.84
C ALA A 60 -12.80 -0.07 -1.97
N LEU A 61 -13.98 0.39 -2.33
CA LEU A 61 -14.77 -0.17 -3.43
C LEU A 61 -14.08 0.06 -4.78
N GLU A 62 -13.57 1.27 -5.04
CA GLU A 62 -12.85 1.58 -6.28
C GLU A 62 -11.55 0.79 -6.35
N ALA A 63 -10.76 0.71 -5.29
CA ALA A 63 -9.56 -0.11 -5.23
C ALA A 63 -9.86 -1.59 -5.48
N LEU A 64 -10.95 -2.13 -4.92
CA LEU A 64 -11.37 -3.51 -5.17
C LEU A 64 -11.75 -3.74 -6.64
N LYS A 65 -12.47 -2.79 -7.24
CA LYS A 65 -12.81 -2.83 -8.68
C LYS A 65 -11.54 -2.86 -9.52
N ARG A 66 -10.59 -1.96 -9.25
CA ARG A 66 -9.30 -1.89 -9.97
C ARG A 66 -8.44 -3.14 -9.74
N THR A 67 -8.39 -3.65 -8.51
CA THR A 67 -7.69 -4.91 -8.23
C THR A 67 -8.32 -6.08 -8.99
N THR A 68 -9.64 -6.12 -9.13
CA THR A 68 -10.33 -7.14 -9.93
C THR A 68 -9.95 -7.06 -11.41
N GLU A 69 -9.78 -5.86 -11.96
CA GLU A 69 -9.29 -5.65 -13.33
C GLU A 69 -7.85 -6.14 -13.49
N ILE A 70 -6.97 -5.84 -12.51
CA ILE A 70 -5.58 -6.34 -12.48
C ILE A 70 -5.56 -7.87 -12.49
N VAL A 71 -6.30 -8.52 -11.58
CA VAL A 71 -6.35 -10.00 -11.50
C VAL A 71 -6.82 -10.59 -12.81
N ARG A 72 -7.88 -10.04 -13.41
CA ARG A 72 -8.39 -10.52 -14.72
C ARG A 72 -7.31 -10.42 -15.79
N ARG A 73 -6.64 -9.27 -15.92
CA ARG A 73 -5.56 -9.04 -16.90
C ARG A 73 -4.40 -10.02 -16.69
N VAL A 74 -3.94 -10.19 -15.46
CA VAL A 74 -2.84 -11.12 -15.12
C VAL A 74 -3.21 -12.56 -15.45
N CYS A 75 -4.42 -13.00 -15.10
CA CYS A 75 -4.88 -14.35 -15.38
C CYS A 75 -5.04 -14.61 -16.88
N GLN A 76 -5.53 -13.63 -17.64
CA GLN A 76 -5.60 -13.72 -19.11
C GLN A 76 -4.19 -13.83 -19.73
N GLN A 77 -3.26 -12.98 -19.34
CA GLN A 77 -1.88 -13.01 -19.85
C GLN A 77 -1.13 -14.30 -19.53
N ARG A 78 -1.44 -14.92 -18.40
CA ARG A 78 -0.80 -16.16 -17.94
C ARG A 78 -1.60 -17.42 -18.24
N HIS A 79 -2.72 -17.31 -18.96
CA HIS A 79 -3.64 -18.41 -19.27
C HIS A 79 -4.09 -19.19 -18.03
N TRP A 80 -4.36 -18.50 -16.93
CA TRP A 80 -4.89 -19.10 -15.70
C TRP A 80 -6.41 -19.03 -15.70
N PRO A 81 -7.11 -20.16 -15.80
CA PRO A 81 -8.58 -20.16 -15.85
C PRO A 81 -9.16 -19.86 -14.47
N LEU A 82 -9.75 -18.69 -14.31
CA LEU A 82 -10.54 -18.35 -13.14
C LEU A 82 -11.96 -17.96 -13.56
N SER A 83 -12.94 -18.47 -12.81
CA SER A 83 -14.32 -18.00 -12.97
C SER A 83 -14.43 -16.52 -12.49
N PRO A 84 -15.48 -15.79 -12.91
CA PRO A 84 -15.70 -14.42 -12.43
C PRO A 84 -15.79 -14.30 -10.89
N MET A 85 -16.36 -15.30 -10.25
CA MET A 85 -16.44 -15.36 -8.79
C MET A 85 -15.06 -15.55 -8.15
N GLN A 86 -14.25 -16.48 -8.68
CA GLN A 86 -12.88 -16.71 -8.22
C GLN A 86 -12.00 -15.48 -8.43
N THR A 87 -12.14 -14.79 -9.57
CA THR A 87 -11.43 -13.54 -9.85
C THR A 87 -11.72 -12.48 -8.78
N LYS A 88 -12.99 -12.31 -8.40
CA LYS A 88 -13.38 -11.40 -7.32
C LYS A 88 -12.81 -11.83 -5.97
N GLN A 89 -12.82 -13.14 -5.69
CA GLN A 89 -12.26 -13.67 -4.44
C GLN A 89 -10.74 -13.42 -4.36
N VAL A 90 -10.00 -13.71 -5.43
CA VAL A 90 -8.55 -13.45 -5.52
C VAL A 90 -8.26 -11.96 -5.34
N ALA A 91 -9.04 -11.09 -5.97
CA ALA A 91 -8.90 -9.65 -5.83
C ALA A 91 -9.13 -9.17 -4.38
N LYS A 92 -10.15 -9.72 -3.70
CA LYS A 92 -10.43 -9.44 -2.29
C LYS A 92 -9.26 -9.85 -1.39
N GLU A 93 -8.72 -11.06 -1.58
CA GLU A 93 -7.61 -11.55 -0.78
C GLU A 93 -6.32 -10.77 -1.07
N ALA A 94 -6.05 -10.42 -2.34
CA ALA A 94 -4.90 -9.60 -2.72
C ALA A 94 -5.00 -8.21 -2.06
N LEU A 95 -6.14 -7.54 -2.14
CA LEU A 95 -6.34 -6.22 -1.53
C LEU A 95 -6.25 -6.28 -0.01
N ARG A 96 -6.84 -7.31 0.62
CA ARG A 96 -6.73 -7.52 2.07
C ARG A 96 -5.28 -7.71 2.51
N TYR A 97 -4.50 -8.49 1.77
CA TYR A 97 -3.09 -8.71 2.06
C TYR A 97 -2.26 -7.44 1.82
N TYR A 98 -2.58 -6.68 0.77
CA TYR A 98 -1.96 -5.39 0.48
C TYR A 98 -2.14 -4.40 1.65
N LEU A 99 -3.36 -4.29 2.21
CA LEU A 99 -3.66 -3.38 3.32
C LEU A 99 -3.09 -3.85 4.66
N LYS A 100 -3.00 -5.16 4.89
CA LYS A 100 -2.53 -5.75 6.15
C LYS A 100 -1.53 -6.87 5.89
N PRO A 101 -0.33 -6.54 5.40
CA PRO A 101 0.69 -7.54 5.10
C PRO A 101 1.34 -8.11 6.36
N ALA A 102 1.18 -7.45 7.50
CA ALA A 102 1.81 -7.87 8.76
C ALA A 102 1.12 -9.10 9.37
N CYS A 103 1.92 -10.02 9.89
CA CYS A 103 1.42 -11.15 10.65
C CYS A 103 0.70 -10.69 11.92
N GLY A 104 -0.55 -11.08 12.12
CA GLY A 104 -1.34 -10.70 13.29
C GLY A 104 -0.79 -11.24 14.62
N CYS A 105 -0.13 -12.40 14.60
CA CYS A 105 0.44 -13.03 15.79
C CYS A 105 1.64 -12.24 16.35
N CYS A 106 2.64 -11.95 15.51
CA CYS A 106 3.84 -11.22 15.91
C CYS A 106 3.77 -9.72 15.58
N LYS A 107 2.64 -9.23 15.10
CA LYS A 107 2.43 -7.83 14.69
C LYS A 107 3.52 -7.31 13.71
N GLY A 108 3.92 -8.18 12.78
CA GLY A 108 4.94 -7.87 11.78
C GLY A 108 6.39 -8.06 12.21
N ARG A 109 6.67 -8.38 13.48
CA ARG A 109 8.04 -8.50 14.02
C ARG A 109 8.80 -9.76 13.58
N GLY A 110 8.11 -10.78 13.12
CA GLY A 110 8.68 -12.10 12.77
C GLY A 110 9.04 -12.95 13.99
N MET A 111 9.21 -12.36 15.15
CA MET A 111 9.64 -12.97 16.39
C MET A 111 8.56 -12.80 17.47
N LEU A 112 8.47 -13.74 18.38
CA LEU A 112 7.67 -13.67 19.61
C LEU A 112 8.60 -13.40 20.80
N GLY A 113 8.07 -12.74 21.84
CA GLY A 113 8.85 -12.41 23.04
C GLY A 113 9.69 -11.11 22.95
N LEU A 114 9.54 -10.34 21.89
CA LEU A 114 10.21 -9.03 21.69
C LEU A 114 9.39 -7.84 22.24
N ASP A 115 8.69 -7.97 23.34
CA ASP A 115 8.06 -6.82 23.96
C ASP A 115 9.13 -5.91 24.57
N ARG A 116 8.93 -4.57 24.49
CA ARG A 116 9.97 -3.56 24.86
C ARG A 116 10.39 -3.66 26.32
N ASP A 117 9.55 -4.23 27.17
CA ASP A 117 9.72 -4.31 28.62
C ASP A 117 10.14 -5.70 29.10
N VAL A 118 10.69 -6.56 28.21
CA VAL A 118 11.15 -7.90 28.61
C VAL A 118 12.48 -7.77 29.34
N PRO A 119 12.55 -8.18 30.62
CA PRO A 119 13.81 -8.23 31.36
C PRO A 119 14.85 -9.10 30.64
N PRO A 120 16.15 -8.76 30.74
CA PRO A 120 17.22 -9.46 30.05
C PRO A 120 17.23 -10.97 30.28
N GLU A 121 16.76 -11.43 31.44
CA GLU A 121 16.66 -12.83 31.84
C GLU A 121 15.61 -13.61 31.03
N LEU A 122 14.65 -12.92 30.40
CA LEU A 122 13.60 -13.54 29.57
C LEU A 122 13.91 -13.50 28.07
N LYS A 123 15.07 -12.95 27.66
CA LYS A 123 15.48 -12.91 26.25
C LYS A 123 15.65 -14.30 25.62
N GLU A 124 15.87 -15.33 26.41
CA GLU A 124 15.91 -16.73 25.96
C GLU A 124 14.57 -17.24 25.39
N ARG A 125 13.47 -16.53 25.63
CA ARG A 125 12.14 -16.85 25.06
C ARG A 125 11.88 -16.23 23.70
N ILE A 126 12.85 -15.50 23.13
CA ILE A 126 12.73 -14.95 21.79
C ILE A 126 12.83 -16.11 20.80
N ARG A 127 11.74 -16.36 20.09
CA ARG A 127 11.66 -17.42 19.08
C ARG A 127 11.00 -16.92 17.80
N PRO A 128 11.30 -17.52 16.64
CA PRO A 128 10.58 -17.23 15.42
C PRO A 128 9.07 -17.42 15.60
N CYS A 129 8.28 -16.55 15.00
CA CYS A 129 6.82 -16.69 15.04
C CYS A 129 6.39 -17.85 14.16
N ASP A 130 5.78 -18.89 14.75
CA ASP A 130 5.33 -20.09 14.04
C ASP A 130 4.29 -19.77 12.96
N ALA A 131 3.40 -18.78 13.21
CA ALA A 131 2.34 -18.39 12.27
C ALA A 131 2.88 -17.83 10.95
N CYS A 132 4.06 -17.22 10.94
CA CYS A 132 4.67 -16.64 9.73
C CYS A 132 6.07 -17.21 9.47
N SER A 133 6.51 -18.21 10.21
CA SER A 133 7.86 -18.80 10.10
C SER A 133 8.97 -17.76 10.14
N GLY A 134 8.84 -16.77 11.03
CA GLY A 134 9.83 -15.71 11.22
C GLY A 134 9.79 -14.56 10.21
N THR A 135 8.94 -14.61 9.16
CA THR A 135 8.93 -13.60 8.10
C THR A 135 8.29 -12.27 8.49
N GLY A 136 7.51 -12.23 9.56
CA GLY A 136 6.72 -11.06 9.95
C GLY A 136 5.49 -10.79 9.09
N LYS A 137 5.34 -11.50 7.96
CA LYS A 137 4.23 -11.31 7.02
C LYS A 137 3.08 -12.30 7.31
N ALA A 138 1.87 -11.87 7.08
CA ALA A 138 0.70 -12.75 7.17
C ALA A 138 0.84 -13.90 6.15
N PRO A 139 0.48 -15.15 6.52
CA PRO A 139 0.48 -16.24 5.56
C PRO A 139 -0.58 -15.99 4.48
N LEU A 140 -0.21 -16.23 3.23
CA LEU A 140 -1.15 -16.18 2.11
C LEU A 140 -2.05 -17.42 2.11
N PRO A 141 -3.32 -17.28 1.68
CA PRO A 141 -4.19 -18.41 1.48
C PRO A 141 -3.55 -19.42 0.51
N ARG A 142 -3.57 -20.72 0.85
CA ARG A 142 -3.01 -21.76 -0.04
C ARG A 142 -3.73 -21.81 -1.39
N LYS A 143 -5.04 -21.59 -1.37
CA LYS A 143 -5.86 -21.50 -2.58
C LYS A 143 -5.55 -20.21 -3.33
N HIS A 144 -5.25 -20.31 -4.60
CA HIS A 144 -4.93 -19.18 -5.50
C HIS A 144 -3.71 -18.34 -5.07
N GLN A 145 -2.76 -18.93 -4.34
CA GLN A 145 -1.59 -18.22 -3.84
C GLN A 145 -0.75 -17.58 -4.95
N ARG A 146 -0.54 -18.30 -6.05
CA ARG A 146 0.24 -17.78 -7.20
C ARG A 146 -0.46 -16.61 -7.88
N GLU A 147 -1.78 -16.65 -8.01
CA GLU A 147 -2.59 -15.60 -8.61
C GLU A 147 -2.58 -14.34 -7.72
N ILE A 148 -2.69 -14.52 -6.41
CA ILE A 148 -2.59 -13.44 -5.42
C ILE A 148 -1.21 -12.79 -5.49
N LEU A 149 -0.12 -13.56 -5.48
CA LEU A 149 1.24 -13.04 -5.54
C LEU A 149 1.49 -12.25 -6.84
N ALA A 150 1.00 -12.77 -7.97
CA ALA A 150 1.13 -12.08 -9.25
C ALA A 150 0.33 -10.77 -9.28
N ALA A 151 -0.86 -10.76 -8.69
CA ALA A 151 -1.67 -9.55 -8.56
C ALA A 151 -0.97 -8.51 -7.66
N LEU A 152 -0.43 -8.92 -6.51
CA LEU A 152 0.31 -8.05 -5.60
C LEU A 152 1.51 -7.40 -6.28
N ALA A 153 2.29 -8.15 -7.05
CA ALA A 153 3.43 -7.60 -7.79
C ALA A 153 3.01 -6.51 -8.78
N VAL A 154 1.88 -6.70 -9.47
CA VAL A 154 1.34 -5.68 -10.38
C VAL A 154 0.78 -4.49 -9.61
N MET A 155 0.10 -4.70 -8.48
CA MET A 155 -0.41 -3.63 -7.62
C MET A 155 0.74 -2.74 -7.12
N ASP A 156 1.84 -3.32 -6.66
CA ASP A 156 3.03 -2.59 -6.20
C ASP A 156 3.64 -1.77 -7.34
N GLN A 157 3.74 -2.35 -8.54
CA GLN A 157 4.25 -1.64 -9.71
C GLN A 157 3.34 -0.47 -10.12
N GLU A 158 2.04 -0.67 -10.17
CA GLU A 158 1.07 0.36 -10.52
C GLU A 158 1.07 1.51 -9.49
N ARG A 159 1.14 1.18 -8.20
CA ARG A 159 1.27 2.16 -7.12
C ARG A 159 2.57 2.96 -7.25
N HIS A 160 3.69 2.28 -7.50
CA HIS A 160 4.98 2.94 -7.71
C HIS A 160 4.94 3.91 -8.89
N ASN A 161 4.37 3.49 -10.01
CA ASN A 161 4.21 4.31 -11.22
C ASN A 161 3.32 5.54 -10.96
N ALA A 162 2.22 5.37 -10.23
CA ALA A 162 1.35 6.48 -9.84
C ALA A 162 2.09 7.47 -8.94
N GLY A 163 2.79 7.00 -7.92
CA GLY A 163 3.59 7.85 -7.04
C GLY A 163 4.71 8.60 -7.78
N ALA A 164 5.36 7.96 -8.75
CA ALA A 164 6.35 8.62 -9.60
C ALA A 164 5.70 9.71 -10.47
N GLY A 165 4.49 9.45 -10.99
CA GLY A 165 3.70 10.42 -11.76
C GLY A 165 3.33 11.65 -10.94
N VAL A 166 2.87 11.45 -9.70
CA VAL A 166 2.55 12.52 -8.76
C VAL A 166 3.81 13.37 -8.48
N ARG A 167 4.91 12.73 -8.06
CA ARG A 167 6.18 13.43 -7.77
C ARG A 167 6.67 14.27 -8.95
N ARG A 168 6.58 13.74 -10.18
CA ARG A 168 6.99 14.49 -11.39
C ARG A 168 6.12 15.74 -11.60
N LYS A 169 4.79 15.63 -11.43
CA LYS A 169 3.88 16.77 -11.56
C LYS A 169 4.11 17.84 -10.50
N MET A 170 4.44 17.43 -9.28
CA MET A 170 4.76 18.35 -8.20
C MET A 170 6.08 19.12 -8.47
N ARG A 171 7.12 18.44 -9.00
CA ARG A 171 8.38 19.10 -9.38
C ARG A 171 8.19 20.12 -10.51
N MET A 172 7.43 19.75 -11.55
CA MET A 172 7.18 20.67 -12.67
C MET A 172 6.45 21.95 -12.26
N ARG A 173 5.68 21.97 -11.17
CA ARG A 173 5.05 23.18 -10.64
C ARG A 173 6.03 24.03 -9.84
N ALA A 174 6.90 23.42 -9.07
CA ALA A 174 7.93 24.13 -8.31
C ALA A 174 8.97 24.87 -9.20
N ASP A 175 9.15 24.41 -10.44
CA ASP A 175 10.10 25.00 -11.39
C ASP A 175 9.48 26.17 -12.21
N VAL A 176 8.17 26.45 -12.06
CA VAL A 176 7.43 27.48 -12.82
C VAL A 176 7.15 28.74 -11.98
N GLU A 177 7.38 28.69 -10.66
CA GLU A 177 7.27 29.82 -9.72
C GLU A 177 8.64 30.46 -9.42
#